data_c40026f984b6ed3973a590d9b9d4f7b9
#
_entry.id   c40026f984b6ed3973a590d9b9d4f7b9
#
_cell.length_a   1.000
_cell.length_b   1.000
_cell.length_c   1.000
_cell.angle_alpha   90.00
_cell.angle_beta   90.00
_cell.angle_gamma   90.00
#
_symmetry.space_group_name_H-M   'P 1'
#
loop_
_entity.id
_entity.type
_entity.pdbx_description
1 polymer ?
#
loop_
_entity_poly.entity_id
_entity_poly.type
_entity_poly.pdbx_seq_one_letter_code
_entity_poly.pdbx_strand_id
1 'polypeptide(L)'
;MEEEKVVVKLKKVPLESERQEIREKRKNRFLVTLLCIVFLFIGLVSGFAISGTLRGTSVAMFKTNKFDKILAHFKSIWLYKNDYEDLEDTMQDKAFYGMTNFENDPYTTYMSNEEIEAFSSSIDMNYVGIGAQYTYTDGIGTITRVFKDSPAEKGGLLAGDVLYLIDGKSIEGLTSDEVKERIVGEEGTPVKITVLRDNKEIELTFIRGAIEYTVYCKAENDYVYLDIMSFGSSTADECIRYLDECKGYSKLIINLRDNSGGYQDSVQEVAGLFLGKGVVVLNETDNEGVTRSFETIVKKYYDNFDQIVVLINQNTASAAEVLSIALKEMHPNCTLVGETTYGKGVVQSSFFLEDGSALKITSSYWTSPLGNSINNVGVEPDIKIKQDPIIYQVVYSMPDEEKYEYDSVSSYIQISELALKFLDYDIDRTDGYFDEAFKNALVKYKVDNNFEEINEVLDAGTYQAILSDAILEYNVNDLKDNQLQKAIELIRS
;
A
#
# COMPACT_ATOMS: atom_id res chain seq x y z
N MET A 1 89.93 -49.65 -32.50
CA MET A 1 88.88 -50.27 -33.36
C MET A 1 87.80 -50.74 -32.42
N GLU A 2 86.76 -49.94 -32.28
CA GLU A 2 85.58 -50.32 -31.45
C GLU A 2 84.65 -51.20 -32.33
N GLU A 3 84.30 -52.39 -31.82
CA GLU A 3 83.31 -53.28 -32.45
C GLU A 3 81.90 -52.78 -32.21
N GLU A 4 81.22 -52.40 -33.27
CA GLU A 4 79.85 -51.97 -33.28
C GLU A 4 78.92 -53.21 -33.14
N LYS A 5 78.25 -53.37 -31.95
CA LYS A 5 77.26 -54.42 -31.71
C LYS A 5 75.95 -54.10 -32.38
N VAL A 6 75.66 -54.75 -33.48
CA VAL A 6 74.34 -54.69 -34.14
C VAL A 6 73.32 -55.50 -33.34
N VAL A 7 72.35 -54.83 -32.66
CA VAL A 7 71.22 -55.47 -31.95
C VAL A 7 70.08 -55.64 -32.93
N VAL A 8 69.91 -56.87 -33.48
CA VAL A 8 68.77 -57.23 -34.33
C VAL A 8 67.56 -57.51 -33.42
N LYS A 9 66.55 -56.56 -33.38
CA LYS A 9 65.24 -56.81 -32.71
C LYS A 9 64.39 -57.67 -33.63
N LEU A 10 64.28 -58.99 -33.32
CA LEU A 10 63.37 -59.90 -33.99
C LEU A 10 61.89 -59.50 -33.63
N LYS A 11 61.13 -59.05 -34.59
CA LYS A 11 59.72 -58.79 -34.44
C LYS A 11 58.92 -60.09 -34.59
N LYS A 12 58.36 -60.61 -33.52
CA LYS A 12 57.53 -61.78 -33.52
C LYS A 12 56.35 -61.55 -34.48
N VAL A 13 56.32 -62.36 -35.59
CA VAL A 13 55.19 -62.34 -36.53
C VAL A 13 54.19 -63.35 -36.00
N PRO A 14 52.95 -62.91 -35.62
CA PRO A 14 51.98 -63.84 -35.05
C PRO A 14 51.55 -64.89 -36.10
N LEU A 15 51.37 -66.12 -35.64
CA LEU A 15 50.82 -67.21 -36.41
C LEU A 15 49.42 -66.89 -36.96
N GLU A 16 49.01 -67.53 -38.05
CA GLU A 16 47.75 -67.23 -38.76
C GLU A 16 46.55 -67.46 -37.81
N SER A 17 46.60 -68.40 -36.93
CA SER A 17 45.64 -68.64 -35.84
C SER A 17 45.60 -67.48 -34.77
N GLU A 18 46.75 -66.93 -34.40
CA GLU A 18 46.84 -65.79 -33.49
C GLU A 18 46.28 -64.50 -34.13
N ARG A 19 46.47 -64.37 -35.46
CA ARG A 19 45.89 -63.25 -36.23
C ARG A 19 44.36 -63.30 -36.33
N GLN A 20 43.83 -64.54 -36.47
CA GLN A 20 42.36 -64.73 -36.43
C GLN A 20 41.79 -64.43 -35.04
N GLU A 21 42.42 -64.86 -33.98
CA GLU A 21 42.00 -64.58 -32.64
C GLU A 21 42.06 -63.05 -32.29
N ILE A 22 43.07 -62.36 -32.76
CA ILE A 22 43.18 -60.87 -32.59
C ILE A 22 42.11 -60.16 -33.41
N ARG A 23 41.75 -60.65 -34.59
CA ARG A 23 40.68 -60.11 -35.45
C ARG A 23 39.32 -60.30 -34.78
N GLU A 24 39.04 -61.49 -34.24
CA GLU A 24 37.80 -61.75 -33.53
C GLU A 24 37.70 -60.94 -32.23
N LYS A 25 38.76 -60.83 -31.43
CA LYS A 25 38.78 -59.95 -30.21
C LYS A 25 38.59 -58.51 -30.59
N ARG A 26 39.12 -57.99 -31.69
CA ARG A 26 38.85 -56.61 -32.15
C ARG A 26 37.41 -56.44 -32.62
N LYS A 27 36.87 -57.41 -33.37
CA LYS A 27 35.48 -57.40 -33.85
C LYS A 27 34.51 -57.43 -32.66
N ASN A 28 34.74 -58.27 -31.69
CA ASN A 28 33.92 -58.35 -30.48
C ASN A 28 34.02 -57.06 -29.59
N ARG A 29 35.24 -56.51 -29.44
CA ARG A 29 35.40 -55.21 -28.77
C ARG A 29 34.68 -54.10 -29.53
N PHE A 30 34.77 -54.06 -30.85
CA PHE A 30 34.04 -53.05 -31.63
C PHE A 30 32.53 -53.23 -31.54
N LEU A 31 32.02 -54.45 -31.51
CA LEU A 31 30.60 -54.77 -31.37
C LEU A 31 30.10 -54.38 -29.98
N VAL A 32 30.84 -54.64 -28.90
CA VAL A 32 30.52 -54.27 -27.54
C VAL A 32 30.54 -52.74 -27.41
N THR A 33 31.54 -52.06 -27.96
CA THR A 33 31.59 -50.60 -27.94
C THR A 33 30.41 -49.95 -28.69
N LEU A 34 30.04 -50.50 -29.83
CA LEU A 34 28.88 -50.05 -30.62
C LEU A 34 27.58 -50.26 -29.87
N LEU A 35 27.41 -51.41 -29.22
CA LEU A 35 26.25 -51.71 -28.35
C LEU A 35 26.17 -50.74 -27.17
N CYS A 36 27.30 -50.47 -26.52
CA CYS A 36 27.33 -49.48 -25.42
C CYS A 36 26.91 -48.07 -25.90
N ILE A 37 27.37 -47.64 -27.08
CA ILE A 37 26.98 -46.34 -27.65
C ILE A 37 25.48 -46.34 -28.00
N VAL A 38 24.95 -47.42 -28.56
CA VAL A 38 23.52 -47.54 -28.89
C VAL A 38 22.67 -47.54 -27.61
N PHE A 39 23.08 -48.25 -26.56
CA PHE A 39 22.38 -48.23 -25.27
C PHE A 39 22.47 -46.85 -24.59
N LEU A 40 23.58 -46.15 -24.71
CA LEU A 40 23.74 -44.78 -24.19
C LEU A 40 22.82 -43.81 -24.96
N PHE A 41 22.70 -43.98 -26.27
CA PHE A 41 21.78 -43.17 -27.08
C PHE A 41 20.33 -43.49 -26.79
N ILE A 42 19.95 -44.75 -26.61
CA ILE A 42 18.60 -45.18 -26.19
C ILE A 42 18.32 -44.67 -24.77
N GLY A 43 19.28 -44.73 -23.85
CA GLY A 43 19.16 -44.19 -22.49
C GLY A 43 18.95 -42.67 -22.45
N LEU A 44 19.68 -41.94 -23.30
CA LEU A 44 19.49 -40.48 -23.44
C LEU A 44 18.12 -40.14 -24.03
N VAL A 45 17.70 -40.81 -25.11
CA VAL A 45 16.39 -40.60 -25.73
C VAL A 45 15.25 -40.99 -24.79
N SER A 46 15.40 -42.12 -24.08
CA SER A 46 14.42 -42.58 -23.09
C SER A 46 14.40 -41.66 -21.85
N GLY A 47 15.55 -41.15 -21.39
CA GLY A 47 15.66 -40.18 -20.32
C GLY A 47 14.96 -38.87 -20.66
N PHE A 48 15.12 -38.36 -21.87
CA PHE A 48 14.37 -37.22 -22.37
C PHE A 48 12.86 -37.47 -22.47
N ALA A 49 12.44 -38.65 -22.93
CA ALA A 49 11.03 -39.03 -23.03
C ALA A 49 10.39 -39.25 -21.66
N ILE A 50 11.10 -39.82 -20.71
CA ILE A 50 10.60 -40.07 -19.33
C ILE A 50 10.61 -38.79 -18.48
N SER A 51 11.59 -37.90 -18.66
CA SER A 51 11.57 -36.59 -17.98
C SER A 51 10.42 -35.68 -18.43
N GLY A 52 9.98 -35.84 -19.68
CA GLY A 52 8.80 -35.17 -20.23
C GLY A 52 7.47 -35.73 -19.74
N THR A 53 7.42 -37.00 -19.31
CA THR A 53 6.18 -37.67 -18.89
C THR A 53 6.02 -37.72 -17.35
N LEU A 54 7.08 -37.53 -16.55
CA LEU A 54 7.04 -37.52 -15.08
C LEU A 54 6.83 -36.13 -14.48
N ARG A 55 6.97 -35.07 -15.24
CA ARG A 55 6.43 -33.76 -14.92
C ARG A 55 5.03 -33.68 -15.54
N GLY A 56 4.02 -34.09 -14.79
CA GLY A 56 2.60 -33.96 -15.14
C GLY A 56 2.15 -32.49 -15.13
N THR A 57 2.85 -31.67 -15.86
CA THR A 57 2.39 -30.46 -16.46
C THR A 57 2.74 -30.60 -17.93
N SER A 58 1.74 -30.83 -18.77
CA SER A 58 1.81 -30.34 -20.12
C SER A 58 1.99 -28.82 -20.00
N VAL A 59 3.20 -28.38 -19.72
CA VAL A 59 3.64 -27.11 -20.27
C VAL A 59 3.47 -27.37 -21.78
N ALA A 60 2.29 -26.97 -22.29
CA ALA A 60 2.14 -26.79 -23.72
C ALA A 60 3.47 -26.15 -24.11
N MET A 61 4.19 -26.75 -25.05
CA MET A 61 5.31 -26.09 -25.69
C MET A 61 4.70 -24.82 -26.25
N PHE A 62 4.57 -23.80 -25.38
CA PHE A 62 4.32 -22.44 -25.85
C PHE A 62 5.40 -22.32 -26.93
N LYS A 63 4.96 -21.91 -28.08
CA LYS A 63 5.82 -21.61 -29.18
C LYS A 63 6.79 -20.53 -28.73
N THR A 64 7.75 -20.88 -27.85
CA THR A 64 8.90 -20.10 -27.39
C THR A 64 9.53 -19.35 -28.56
N ASN A 65 9.36 -19.91 -29.76
CA ASN A 65 9.76 -19.40 -31.04
C ASN A 65 9.21 -17.99 -31.41
N LYS A 66 8.11 -17.46 -30.83
CA LYS A 66 7.64 -16.11 -31.20
C LYS A 66 8.25 -15.05 -30.31
N PHE A 67 8.29 -15.26 -29.01
CA PHE A 67 8.91 -14.35 -28.05
C PHE A 67 10.43 -14.26 -28.35
N ASP A 68 11.12 -15.41 -28.46
CA ASP A 68 12.56 -15.46 -28.76
C ASP A 68 12.90 -14.77 -30.07
N LYS A 69 12.05 -14.91 -31.09
CA LYS A 69 12.24 -14.20 -32.38
C LYS A 69 12.10 -12.70 -32.24
N ILE A 70 11.10 -12.24 -31.50
CA ILE A 70 10.89 -10.83 -31.24
C ILE A 70 12.09 -10.27 -30.47
N LEU A 71 12.50 -10.93 -29.40
CA LEU A 71 13.66 -10.56 -28.60
C LEU A 71 14.95 -10.49 -29.39
N ALA A 72 15.18 -11.50 -30.30
CA ALA A 72 16.32 -11.51 -31.21
C ALA A 72 16.34 -10.27 -32.12
N HIS A 73 15.21 -9.80 -32.60
CA HIS A 73 15.14 -8.56 -33.39
C HIS A 73 15.49 -7.33 -32.55
N PHE A 74 15.00 -7.22 -31.30
CA PHE A 74 15.39 -6.14 -30.40
C PHE A 74 16.90 -6.17 -30.13
N LYS A 75 17.47 -7.34 -29.84
CA LYS A 75 18.92 -7.51 -29.62
C LYS A 75 19.75 -7.18 -30.84
N SER A 76 19.24 -7.45 -32.08
CA SER A 76 20.03 -7.31 -33.31
C SER A 76 19.94 -5.92 -33.94
N ILE A 77 18.74 -5.37 -34.13
CA ILE A 77 18.53 -4.20 -34.99
C ILE A 77 17.88 -3.00 -34.28
N TRP A 78 17.41 -3.14 -33.04
CA TRP A 78 16.79 -2.02 -32.34
C TRP A 78 17.83 -0.92 -32.03
N LEU A 79 17.51 0.30 -32.45
CA LEU A 79 18.42 1.44 -32.34
C LEU A 79 18.83 1.75 -30.87
N TYR A 80 17.87 1.62 -29.94
CA TYR A 80 18.03 2.00 -28.55
C TYR A 80 18.42 0.81 -27.62
N LYS A 81 18.85 -0.32 -28.17
CA LYS A 81 19.19 -1.51 -27.37
C LYS A 81 20.30 -1.28 -26.32
N ASN A 82 21.21 -0.33 -26.59
CA ASN A 82 22.32 -0.02 -25.68
C ASN A 82 21.93 0.98 -24.58
N ASP A 83 20.70 1.49 -24.59
CA ASP A 83 20.17 2.38 -23.54
C ASP A 83 19.70 1.56 -22.31
N TYR A 84 19.70 0.22 -22.43
CA TYR A 84 19.28 -0.74 -21.41
C TYR A 84 20.47 -1.60 -20.98
N GLU A 85 20.71 -1.68 -19.68
CA GLU A 85 21.80 -2.47 -19.10
C GLU A 85 21.49 -3.97 -19.27
N ASP A 86 20.26 -4.40 -19.01
CA ASP A 86 19.75 -5.73 -19.32
C ASP A 86 18.47 -5.65 -20.17
N LEU A 87 18.66 -5.75 -21.49
CA LEU A 87 17.56 -5.68 -22.45
C LEU A 87 16.64 -6.91 -22.37
N GLU A 88 17.19 -8.08 -22.04
CA GLU A 88 16.40 -9.32 -22.00
C GLU A 88 15.42 -9.31 -20.85
N ASP A 89 15.88 -9.01 -19.64
CA ASP A 89 15.05 -8.92 -18.46
C ASP A 89 14.02 -7.80 -18.61
N THR A 90 14.43 -6.62 -19.09
CA THR A 90 13.49 -5.52 -19.38
C THR A 90 12.37 -5.93 -20.34
N MET A 91 12.68 -6.74 -21.38
CA MET A 91 11.68 -7.18 -22.34
C MET A 91 10.78 -8.29 -21.78
N GLN A 92 11.29 -9.13 -20.88
CA GLN A 92 10.49 -10.11 -20.15
C GLN A 92 9.50 -9.42 -19.23
N ASP A 93 9.94 -8.47 -18.40
CA ASP A 93 9.07 -7.70 -17.53
C ASP A 93 7.96 -6.99 -18.30
N LYS A 94 8.32 -6.28 -19.39
CA LYS A 94 7.31 -5.66 -20.27
C LYS A 94 6.30 -6.67 -20.84
N ALA A 95 6.72 -7.89 -21.13
CA ALA A 95 5.82 -8.94 -21.59
C ALA A 95 4.89 -9.40 -20.45
N PHE A 96 5.38 -9.56 -19.22
CA PHE A 96 4.59 -9.98 -18.06
C PHE A 96 3.59 -8.90 -17.65
N TYR A 97 3.98 -7.60 -17.64
CA TYR A 97 3.04 -6.50 -17.47
C TYR A 97 1.93 -6.50 -18.53
N GLY A 98 2.30 -6.77 -19.81
CA GLY A 98 1.33 -6.88 -20.89
C GLY A 98 0.38 -8.07 -20.75
N MET A 99 0.86 -9.18 -20.17
CA MET A 99 0.04 -10.38 -19.93
C MET A 99 -0.98 -10.19 -18.80
N THR A 100 -0.72 -9.29 -17.86
CA THR A 100 -1.56 -9.06 -16.68
C THR A 100 -2.46 -7.84 -16.82
N ASN A 101 -2.39 -7.12 -17.94
CA ASN A 101 -3.20 -5.91 -18.16
C ASN A 101 -4.56 -6.28 -18.78
N PHE A 102 -5.57 -6.43 -17.92
CA PHE A 102 -6.96 -6.73 -18.33
C PHE A 102 -7.89 -5.58 -17.96
N GLU A 103 -8.77 -5.16 -18.90
CA GLU A 103 -9.75 -4.09 -18.68
C GLU A 103 -10.77 -4.42 -17.57
N ASN A 104 -11.12 -5.70 -17.44
CA ASN A 104 -12.12 -6.18 -16.48
C ASN A 104 -11.53 -6.68 -15.16
N ASP A 105 -10.21 -6.66 -15.00
CA ASP A 105 -9.51 -7.05 -13.78
C ASP A 105 -8.30 -6.15 -13.52
N PRO A 106 -8.52 -4.97 -12.92
CA PRO A 106 -7.45 -4.03 -12.63
C PRO A 106 -6.56 -4.46 -11.45
N TYR A 107 -6.88 -5.56 -10.79
CA TYR A 107 -6.18 -6.03 -9.60
C TYR A 107 -5.15 -7.12 -9.90
N THR A 108 -5.30 -7.83 -11.03
CA THR A 108 -4.28 -8.80 -11.49
C THR A 108 -3.11 -8.03 -12.10
N THR A 109 -1.91 -8.24 -11.56
CA THR A 109 -0.70 -7.56 -12.03
C THR A 109 0.54 -8.40 -11.78
N TYR A 110 1.52 -8.30 -12.69
CA TYR A 110 2.90 -8.65 -12.40
C TYR A 110 3.56 -7.51 -11.63
N MET A 111 4.43 -7.83 -10.72
CA MET A 111 5.22 -6.87 -9.94
C MET A 111 6.68 -7.29 -9.95
N SER A 112 7.59 -6.39 -10.28
CA SER A 112 9.02 -6.60 -10.08
C SER A 112 9.35 -6.77 -8.60
N ASN A 113 10.58 -7.20 -8.28
CA ASN A 113 11.01 -7.31 -6.88
C ASN A 113 10.87 -5.98 -6.13
N GLU A 114 11.26 -4.88 -6.75
CA GLU A 114 11.15 -3.54 -6.17
C GLU A 114 9.69 -3.12 -5.94
N GLU A 115 8.80 -3.44 -6.89
CA GLU A 115 7.38 -3.11 -6.78
C GLU A 115 6.66 -3.93 -5.71
N ILE A 116 6.99 -5.22 -5.54
CA ILE A 116 6.38 -6.04 -4.48
C ILE A 116 6.89 -5.62 -3.09
N GLU A 117 8.17 -5.24 -2.97
CA GLU A 117 8.71 -4.68 -1.73
C GLU A 117 8.04 -3.34 -1.39
N ALA A 118 7.89 -2.44 -2.35
CA ALA A 118 7.18 -1.17 -2.17
C ALA A 118 5.70 -1.38 -1.81
N PHE A 119 5.03 -2.34 -2.47
CA PHE A 119 3.64 -2.70 -2.18
C PHE A 119 3.48 -3.24 -0.75
N SER A 120 4.34 -4.17 -0.33
CA SER A 120 4.31 -4.71 1.04
C SER A 120 4.59 -3.61 2.07
N SER A 121 5.62 -2.77 1.83
CA SER A 121 5.93 -1.64 2.70
C SER A 121 4.79 -0.64 2.81
N SER A 122 4.02 -0.43 1.72
CA SER A 122 2.85 0.46 1.74
C SER A 122 1.69 -0.10 2.60
N ILE A 123 1.47 -1.43 2.57
CA ILE A 123 0.47 -2.09 3.41
C ILE A 123 0.89 -2.06 4.89
N ASP A 124 2.14 -2.41 5.16
CA ASP A 124 2.70 -2.42 6.52
C ASP A 124 2.96 -1.00 7.05
N MET A 125 2.78 0.04 6.22
CA MET A 125 3.12 1.43 6.51
C MET A 125 4.56 1.55 7.06
N ASN A 126 5.46 0.73 6.50
CA ASN A 126 6.85 0.60 6.96
C ASN A 126 7.73 1.59 6.21
N TYR A 127 8.28 2.54 6.95
CA TYR A 127 9.26 3.51 6.48
C TYR A 127 10.20 3.94 7.59
N VAL A 128 11.36 4.47 7.25
CA VAL A 128 12.31 4.97 8.26
C VAL A 128 12.09 6.46 8.46
N GLY A 129 11.70 6.84 9.69
CA GLY A 129 11.38 8.23 10.01
C GLY A 129 11.36 8.51 11.51
N ILE A 130 10.52 9.47 11.91
CA ILE A 130 10.37 9.87 13.32
C ILE A 130 9.06 9.39 13.96
N GLY A 131 8.05 8.98 13.19
CA GLY A 131 6.76 8.52 13.70
C GLY A 131 5.83 9.66 14.12
N ALA A 132 5.62 10.60 13.19
CA ALA A 132 4.62 11.64 13.30
C ALA A 132 3.93 11.86 11.96
N GLN A 133 2.68 12.29 12.01
CA GLN A 133 1.89 12.75 10.87
C GLN A 133 1.82 14.27 10.88
N TYR A 134 1.88 14.90 9.71
CA TYR A 134 1.73 16.34 9.58
C TYR A 134 0.89 16.67 8.34
N THR A 135 0.19 17.79 8.39
CA THR A 135 -0.36 18.48 7.22
C THR A 135 0.67 19.50 6.74
N TYR A 136 0.81 19.65 5.45
CA TYR A 136 1.73 20.63 4.87
C TYR A 136 1.01 21.46 3.84
N THR A 137 0.89 22.76 4.12
CA THR A 137 0.16 23.70 3.27
C THR A 137 0.81 25.08 3.37
N ASP A 138 1.05 25.75 2.25
CA ASP A 138 1.67 27.08 2.15
C ASP A 138 3.02 27.24 2.86
N GLY A 139 3.84 26.21 2.80
CA GLY A 139 5.12 26.24 3.52
C GLY A 139 5.00 26.02 5.03
N ILE A 140 3.81 25.76 5.54
CA ILE A 140 3.54 25.48 6.94
C ILE A 140 3.25 23.99 7.12
N GLY A 141 4.10 23.31 7.88
CA GLY A 141 3.92 21.92 8.28
C GLY A 141 3.42 21.84 9.71
N THR A 142 2.17 21.44 9.96
CA THR A 142 1.64 21.29 11.32
C THR A 142 1.53 19.80 11.67
N ILE A 143 2.11 19.42 12.81
CA ILE A 143 2.03 18.06 13.33
C ILE A 143 0.57 17.79 13.76
N THR A 144 -0.06 16.80 13.14
CA THR A 144 -1.44 16.40 13.45
C THR A 144 -1.51 15.21 14.40
N ARG A 145 -0.54 14.29 14.31
CA ARG A 145 -0.46 13.11 15.17
C ARG A 145 0.98 12.76 15.51
N VAL A 146 1.19 12.25 16.72
CA VAL A 146 2.44 11.63 17.15
C VAL A 146 2.12 10.22 17.58
N PHE A 147 2.84 9.24 16.98
CA PHE A 147 2.58 7.82 17.27
C PHE A 147 3.28 7.40 18.55
N LYS A 148 2.60 6.55 19.30
CA LYS A 148 3.10 6.03 20.58
C LYS A 148 4.39 5.22 20.39
N ASP A 149 5.30 5.35 21.35
CA ASP A 149 6.62 4.71 21.38
C ASP A 149 7.56 5.13 20.23
N SER A 150 7.14 6.10 19.41
CA SER A 150 7.92 6.61 18.29
C SER A 150 9.14 7.43 18.74
N PRO A 151 10.13 7.63 17.86
CA PRO A 151 11.18 8.64 18.08
C PRO A 151 10.61 10.03 18.34
N ALA A 152 9.52 10.42 17.67
CA ALA A 152 8.87 11.72 17.84
C ALA A 152 8.30 11.89 19.25
N GLU A 153 7.55 10.90 19.76
CA GLU A 153 7.02 10.94 21.12
C GLU A 153 8.15 10.99 22.16
N LYS A 154 9.15 10.10 22.04
CA LYS A 154 10.31 10.06 22.93
C LYS A 154 11.12 11.37 22.92
N GLY A 155 11.14 12.03 21.76
CA GLY A 155 11.81 13.33 21.60
C GLY A 155 10.97 14.53 22.02
N GLY A 156 9.71 14.33 22.41
CA GLY A 156 8.82 15.38 22.93
C GLY A 156 8.14 16.23 21.86
N LEU A 157 7.99 15.71 20.63
CA LEU A 157 7.11 16.32 19.61
C LEU A 157 5.66 16.19 20.05
N LEU A 158 4.84 17.19 19.76
CA LEU A 158 3.42 17.22 20.12
C LEU A 158 2.56 17.54 18.89
N ALA A 159 1.33 17.04 18.88
CA ALA A 159 0.32 17.52 17.94
C ALA A 159 0.10 19.04 18.16
N GLY A 160 -0.05 19.78 17.06
CA GLY A 160 -0.11 21.24 17.05
C GLY A 160 1.24 21.95 16.92
N ASP A 161 2.37 21.24 17.02
CA ASP A 161 3.69 21.81 16.70
C ASP A 161 3.76 22.18 15.23
N VAL A 162 4.31 23.37 14.92
CA VAL A 162 4.52 23.80 13.55
C VAL A 162 5.98 23.59 13.17
N LEU A 163 6.24 22.83 12.11
CA LEU A 163 7.58 22.62 11.57
C LEU A 163 8.17 23.95 11.10
N TYR A 164 9.40 24.24 11.49
CA TYR A 164 10.07 25.49 11.14
C TYR A 164 11.40 25.24 10.40
N LEU A 165 12.33 24.49 11.02
CA LEU A 165 13.59 24.13 10.40
C LEU A 165 13.81 22.62 10.47
N ILE A 166 14.47 22.04 9.44
CA ILE A 166 14.97 20.66 9.45
C ILE A 166 16.49 20.74 9.21
N ASP A 167 17.29 20.18 10.14
CA ASP A 167 18.74 20.28 10.15
C ASP A 167 19.25 21.72 9.97
N GLY A 168 18.56 22.67 10.61
CA GLY A 168 18.88 24.10 10.59
C GLY A 168 18.51 24.82 9.28
N LYS A 169 17.82 24.16 8.34
CA LYS A 169 17.37 24.74 7.07
C LYS A 169 15.87 24.98 7.10
N SER A 170 15.44 26.16 6.62
CA SER A 170 14.01 26.49 6.48
C SER A 170 13.31 25.48 5.57
N ILE A 171 12.06 25.20 5.91
CA ILE A 171 11.12 24.42 5.06
C ILE A 171 10.27 25.32 4.16
N GLU A 172 10.37 26.63 4.31
CA GLU A 172 9.66 27.60 3.49
C GLU A 172 9.95 27.40 2.01
N GLY A 173 8.90 27.38 1.19
CA GLY A 173 8.99 27.19 -0.27
C GLY A 173 9.27 25.76 -0.74
N LEU A 174 9.32 24.78 0.17
CA LEU A 174 9.42 23.38 -0.20
C LEU A 174 8.03 22.79 -0.52
N THR A 175 8.02 21.67 -1.21
CA THR A 175 6.84 20.81 -1.34
C THR A 175 6.74 19.87 -0.13
N SER A 176 5.56 19.27 0.08
CA SER A 176 5.36 18.25 1.14
C SER A 176 6.32 17.07 1.00
N ASP A 177 6.58 16.63 -0.24
CA ASP A 177 7.51 15.52 -0.50
C ASP A 177 8.95 15.91 -0.16
N GLU A 178 9.40 17.11 -0.49
CA GLU A 178 10.74 17.61 -0.12
C GLU A 178 10.90 17.74 1.39
N VAL A 179 9.86 18.14 2.13
CA VAL A 179 9.86 18.14 3.60
C VAL A 179 9.97 16.72 4.13
N LYS A 180 9.16 15.78 3.59
CA LYS A 180 9.23 14.37 3.93
C LYS A 180 10.62 13.79 3.68
N GLU A 181 11.23 14.03 2.52
CA GLU A 181 12.58 13.55 2.18
C GLU A 181 13.65 14.05 3.16
N ARG A 182 13.50 15.25 3.73
CA ARG A 182 14.43 15.74 4.76
C ARG A 182 14.23 15.07 6.13
N ILE A 183 12.99 14.66 6.44
CA ILE A 183 12.67 14.00 7.73
C ILE A 183 13.05 12.53 7.69
N VAL A 184 12.74 11.82 6.61
CA VAL A 184 13.10 10.39 6.43
C VAL A 184 14.60 10.26 6.15
N GLY A 185 15.15 9.03 6.26
CA GLY A 185 16.58 8.78 5.98
C GLY A 185 16.98 7.40 6.49
N GLU A 186 18.29 7.15 6.62
CA GLU A 186 18.81 5.87 7.11
C GLU A 186 18.47 5.67 8.58
N GLU A 187 18.07 4.45 8.94
CA GLU A 187 17.78 4.05 10.31
C GLU A 187 18.98 4.29 11.23
N GLY A 188 18.72 4.74 12.46
CA GLY A 188 19.75 5.05 13.44
C GLY A 188 20.45 6.39 13.24
N THR A 189 20.15 7.13 12.17
CA THR A 189 20.73 8.46 11.94
C THR A 189 19.91 9.55 12.65
N PRO A 190 20.55 10.63 13.14
CA PRO A 190 19.85 11.74 13.76
C PRO A 190 19.21 12.67 12.72
N VAL A 191 18.07 13.26 13.08
CA VAL A 191 17.50 14.43 12.42
C VAL A 191 17.14 15.47 13.47
N LYS A 192 17.47 16.73 13.19
CA LYS A 192 17.17 17.85 14.07
C LYS A 192 16.00 18.64 13.48
N ILE A 193 14.92 18.81 14.24
CA ILE A 193 13.75 19.56 13.82
C ILE A 193 13.51 20.70 14.81
N THR A 194 13.43 21.92 14.31
CA THR A 194 12.97 23.05 15.08
C THR A 194 11.47 23.25 14.79
N VAL A 195 10.67 23.28 15.83
CA VAL A 195 9.23 23.54 15.74
C VAL A 195 8.88 24.86 16.43
N LEU A 196 7.77 25.45 16.01
CA LEU A 196 7.13 26.54 16.74
C LEU A 196 6.00 25.95 17.59
N ARG A 197 6.09 26.13 18.92
CA ARG A 197 5.06 25.75 19.89
C ARG A 197 4.75 26.98 20.73
N ASP A 198 3.50 27.43 20.76
CA ASP A 198 3.08 28.68 21.39
C ASP A 198 3.94 29.88 20.94
N ASN A 199 4.24 29.97 19.65
CA ASN A 199 5.13 30.97 19.01
C ASN A 199 6.56 30.99 19.55
N LYS A 200 7.07 29.89 20.13
CA LYS A 200 8.45 29.73 20.60
C LYS A 200 9.15 28.64 19.83
N GLU A 201 10.37 28.93 19.40
CA GLU A 201 11.21 27.91 18.77
C GLU A 201 11.65 26.87 19.81
N ILE A 202 11.42 25.61 19.49
CA ILE A 202 11.87 24.45 20.26
C ILE A 202 12.66 23.55 19.32
N GLU A 203 13.93 23.35 19.65
CA GLU A 203 14.80 22.44 18.89
C GLU A 203 14.72 21.03 19.48
N LEU A 204 14.35 20.06 18.67
CA LEU A 204 14.21 18.66 19.03
C LEU A 204 15.14 17.83 18.15
N THR A 205 15.73 16.78 18.72
CA THR A 205 16.57 15.84 17.96
C THR A 205 16.00 14.45 18.07
N PHE A 206 15.78 13.80 16.94
CA PHE A 206 15.22 12.47 16.84
C PHE A 206 16.25 11.52 16.20
N ILE A 207 16.27 10.28 16.67
CA ILE A 207 16.99 9.20 15.97
C ILE A 207 15.96 8.49 15.10
N ARG A 208 16.18 8.50 13.78
CA ARG A 208 15.30 7.83 12.84
C ARG A 208 15.22 6.35 13.16
N GLY A 209 14.02 5.81 13.17
CA GLY A 209 13.74 4.39 13.41
C GLY A 209 12.80 3.84 12.38
N ALA A 210 12.71 2.50 12.30
CA ALA A 210 11.67 1.84 11.56
C ALA A 210 10.30 2.22 12.14
N ILE A 211 9.41 2.66 11.29
CA ILE A 211 8.05 3.11 11.61
C ILE A 211 7.10 2.08 11.02
N GLU A 212 6.40 1.36 11.87
CA GLU A 212 5.34 0.41 11.51
C GLU A 212 4.09 0.79 12.32
N TYR A 213 3.44 1.89 11.93
CA TYR A 213 2.26 2.37 12.64
C TYR A 213 1.04 2.34 11.72
N THR A 214 0.36 1.20 11.74
CA THR A 214 -0.93 1.01 11.06
C THR A 214 -2.11 1.44 11.92
N VAL A 215 -1.87 1.74 13.20
CA VAL A 215 -2.89 2.05 14.19
C VAL A 215 -2.55 3.32 14.96
N TYR A 216 -3.55 4.17 15.16
CA TYR A 216 -3.53 5.28 16.12
C TYR A 216 -4.66 5.10 17.11
N CYS A 217 -4.42 5.32 18.40
CA CYS A 217 -5.43 5.17 19.44
C CYS A 217 -5.37 6.33 20.42
N LYS A 218 -6.55 6.81 20.80
CA LYS A 218 -6.75 7.91 21.76
C LYS A 218 -7.85 7.51 22.73
N ALA A 219 -7.55 7.55 24.02
CA ALA A 219 -8.55 7.36 25.05
C ALA A 219 -9.15 8.73 25.40
N GLU A 220 -10.45 8.84 25.25
CA GLU A 220 -11.24 10.00 25.65
C GLU A 220 -11.89 9.77 27.03
N ASN A 221 -12.66 10.72 27.54
CA ASN A 221 -13.24 10.61 28.90
C ASN A 221 -14.10 9.36 29.09
N ASP A 222 -14.86 8.94 28.07
CA ASP A 222 -15.90 7.91 28.16
C ASP A 222 -15.88 6.88 27.02
N TYR A 223 -14.96 7.02 26.05
CA TYR A 223 -14.78 6.08 24.95
C TYR A 223 -13.32 6.00 24.51
N VAL A 224 -13.00 4.95 23.77
CA VAL A 224 -11.72 4.80 23.05
C VAL A 224 -11.95 5.08 21.58
N TYR A 225 -11.09 5.89 20.98
CA TYR A 225 -11.02 6.09 19.53
C TYR A 225 -9.84 5.31 18.99
N LEU A 226 -10.10 4.36 18.09
CA LEU A 226 -9.12 3.48 17.45
C LEU A 226 -9.16 3.71 15.95
N ASP A 227 -8.13 4.30 15.40
CA ASP A 227 -7.97 4.53 13.96
C ASP A 227 -7.08 3.45 13.37
N ILE A 228 -7.63 2.62 12.48
CA ILE A 228 -6.89 1.57 11.77
C ILE A 228 -6.71 2.06 10.34
N MET A 229 -5.49 2.47 10.00
CA MET A 229 -5.14 3.06 8.71
C MET A 229 -4.84 2.03 7.63
N SER A 230 -4.35 0.83 8.04
CA SER A 230 -4.05 -0.29 7.14
C SER A 230 -4.13 -1.60 7.91
N PHE A 231 -4.32 -2.73 7.21
CA PHE A 231 -4.22 -4.07 7.77
C PHE A 231 -2.87 -4.68 7.42
N GLY A 232 -1.80 -4.15 8.00
CA GLY A 232 -0.43 -4.66 7.92
C GLY A 232 -0.20 -5.87 8.83
N SER A 233 1.00 -6.41 8.76
CA SER A 233 1.40 -7.60 9.53
C SER A 233 1.43 -7.38 11.04
N SER A 234 1.66 -6.13 11.50
CA SER A 234 1.73 -5.74 12.92
C SER A 234 0.41 -5.21 13.51
N THR A 235 -0.60 -4.95 12.66
CA THR A 235 -1.82 -4.19 13.03
C THR A 235 -2.54 -4.76 14.27
N ALA A 236 -2.71 -6.07 14.36
CA ALA A 236 -3.37 -6.69 15.53
C ALA A 236 -2.55 -6.52 16.81
N ASP A 237 -1.23 -6.62 16.73
CA ASP A 237 -0.34 -6.44 17.87
C ASP A 237 -0.28 -4.97 18.32
N GLU A 238 -0.35 -4.03 17.37
CA GLU A 238 -0.51 -2.61 17.68
C GLU A 238 -1.85 -2.32 18.37
N CYS A 239 -2.96 -2.86 17.86
CA CYS A 239 -4.27 -2.76 18.54
C CYS A 239 -4.18 -3.30 19.97
N ILE A 240 -3.56 -4.46 20.19
CA ILE A 240 -3.41 -5.05 21.54
C ILE A 240 -2.60 -4.11 22.44
N ARG A 241 -1.51 -3.55 21.97
CA ARG A 241 -0.66 -2.63 22.73
C ARG A 241 -1.43 -1.41 23.24
N TYR A 242 -2.28 -0.83 22.39
CA TYR A 242 -3.10 0.32 22.77
C TYR A 242 -4.28 -0.07 23.68
N LEU A 243 -5.02 -1.11 23.30
CA LEU A 243 -6.25 -1.51 24.01
C LEU A 243 -5.96 -2.10 25.38
N ASP A 244 -4.77 -2.62 25.66
CA ASP A 244 -4.35 -3.07 26.99
C ASP A 244 -4.34 -1.95 28.04
N GLU A 245 -4.16 -0.72 27.60
CA GLU A 245 -4.24 0.46 28.50
C GLU A 245 -5.67 0.96 28.66
N CYS A 246 -6.60 0.49 27.84
CA CYS A 246 -8.00 0.92 27.78
C CYS A 246 -8.99 -0.02 28.46
N LYS A 247 -8.54 -0.88 29.37
CA LYS A 247 -9.38 -1.92 30.01
C LYS A 247 -10.56 -1.41 30.82
N GLY A 248 -10.55 -0.14 31.19
CA GLY A 248 -11.66 0.50 31.93
C GLY A 248 -12.79 1.06 31.08
N TYR A 249 -12.66 0.98 29.76
CA TYR A 249 -13.62 1.52 28.81
C TYR A 249 -14.53 0.41 28.30
N SER A 250 -15.82 0.72 28.10
CA SER A 250 -16.80 -0.19 27.49
C SER A 250 -17.29 0.28 26.13
N LYS A 251 -16.82 1.42 25.66
CA LYS A 251 -17.27 2.09 24.44
C LYS A 251 -16.09 2.31 23.50
N LEU A 252 -16.26 1.91 22.22
CA LEU A 252 -15.20 1.98 21.22
C LEU A 252 -15.71 2.61 19.92
N ILE A 253 -14.98 3.59 19.40
CA ILE A 253 -15.13 4.08 18.03
C ILE A 253 -13.96 3.55 17.24
N ILE A 254 -14.22 2.80 16.16
CA ILE A 254 -13.21 2.32 15.20
C ILE A 254 -13.32 3.17 13.95
N ASN A 255 -12.26 3.86 13.56
CA ASN A 255 -12.19 4.58 12.30
C ASN A 255 -11.55 3.71 11.22
N LEU A 256 -12.28 3.46 10.15
CA LEU A 256 -11.84 2.75 8.94
C LEU A 256 -11.98 3.61 7.67
N ARG A 257 -12.28 4.90 7.84
CA ARG A 257 -12.34 5.82 6.70
C ARG A 257 -10.95 5.92 6.06
N ASP A 258 -10.94 5.97 4.75
CA ASP A 258 -9.72 6.05 3.93
C ASP A 258 -8.77 4.85 4.07
N ASN A 259 -9.19 3.76 4.73
CA ASN A 259 -8.46 2.51 4.82
C ASN A 259 -8.76 1.65 3.59
N SER A 260 -7.77 1.47 2.72
CA SER A 260 -7.87 0.69 1.48
C SER A 260 -7.80 -0.84 1.67
N GLY A 261 -7.62 -1.31 2.92
CA GLY A 261 -7.53 -2.73 3.28
C GLY A 261 -6.13 -3.16 3.71
N GLY A 262 -5.69 -4.32 3.25
CA GLY A 262 -4.41 -4.95 3.58
C GLY A 262 -4.51 -6.47 3.59
N TYR A 263 -3.76 -7.12 4.48
CA TYR A 263 -3.67 -8.58 4.55
C TYR A 263 -4.92 -9.21 5.19
N GLN A 264 -5.32 -10.35 4.62
CA GLN A 264 -6.51 -11.06 5.05
C GLN A 264 -6.36 -11.68 6.45
N ASP A 265 -5.21 -12.24 6.78
CA ASP A 265 -4.92 -12.77 8.11
C ASP A 265 -4.90 -11.66 9.17
N SER A 266 -4.38 -10.49 8.84
CA SER A 266 -4.42 -9.32 9.72
C SER A 266 -5.84 -8.92 10.09
N VAL A 267 -6.77 -8.85 9.11
CA VAL A 267 -8.18 -8.52 9.43
C VAL A 267 -8.85 -9.62 10.27
N GLN A 268 -8.53 -10.91 10.05
CA GLN A 268 -9.02 -12.01 10.89
C GLN A 268 -8.51 -11.89 12.33
N GLU A 269 -7.25 -11.49 12.53
CA GLU A 269 -6.66 -11.24 13.84
C GLU A 269 -7.31 -10.04 14.54
N VAL A 270 -7.50 -8.92 13.83
CA VAL A 270 -8.16 -7.74 14.39
C VAL A 270 -9.64 -8.02 14.72
N ALA A 271 -10.35 -8.74 13.84
CA ALA A 271 -11.72 -9.17 14.12
C ALA A 271 -11.78 -10.08 15.35
N GLY A 272 -10.76 -10.94 15.56
CA GLY A 272 -10.63 -11.79 16.74
C GLY A 272 -10.54 -11.03 18.06
N LEU A 273 -10.04 -9.79 18.04
CA LEU A 273 -9.98 -8.93 19.24
C LEU A 273 -11.37 -8.57 19.78
N PHE A 274 -12.39 -8.48 18.91
CA PHE A 274 -13.72 -8.01 19.26
C PHE A 274 -14.82 -9.07 19.14
N LEU A 275 -14.63 -10.11 18.30
CA LEU A 275 -15.63 -11.16 18.07
C LEU A 275 -15.30 -12.48 18.81
N GLY A 276 -14.07 -12.62 19.31
CA GLY A 276 -13.64 -13.85 19.96
C GLY A 276 -13.37 -14.98 18.96
N LYS A 277 -13.35 -16.22 19.44
CA LYS A 277 -12.89 -17.38 18.68
C LYS A 277 -14.02 -18.06 17.89
N GLY A 278 -13.70 -18.49 16.66
CA GLY A 278 -14.56 -19.36 15.85
C GLY A 278 -15.72 -18.62 15.19
N VAL A 279 -15.58 -17.31 15.02
CA VAL A 279 -16.55 -16.48 14.32
C VAL A 279 -16.11 -16.32 12.87
N VAL A 280 -16.99 -16.64 11.93
CA VAL A 280 -16.74 -16.40 10.49
C VAL A 280 -16.60 -14.92 10.25
N VAL A 281 -15.54 -14.52 9.54
CA VAL A 281 -15.25 -13.12 9.17
C VAL A 281 -15.62 -12.86 7.72
N LEU A 282 -15.35 -13.82 6.84
CA LEU A 282 -15.72 -13.79 5.43
C LEU A 282 -15.85 -15.20 4.85
N ASN A 283 -16.52 -15.30 3.70
CA ASN A 283 -16.53 -16.52 2.89
C ASN A 283 -15.96 -16.21 1.51
N GLU A 284 -15.07 -17.06 1.02
CA GLU A 284 -14.48 -16.95 -0.32
C GLU A 284 -14.99 -18.03 -1.25
N THR A 285 -15.31 -17.66 -2.47
CA THR A 285 -15.71 -18.59 -3.54
C THR A 285 -14.73 -18.47 -4.69
N ASP A 286 -14.03 -19.56 -5.00
CA ASP A 286 -13.04 -19.63 -6.07
C ASP A 286 -13.67 -19.78 -7.46
N ASN A 287 -12.84 -19.84 -8.50
CA ASN A 287 -13.28 -20.00 -9.89
C ASN A 287 -13.91 -21.35 -10.22
N GLU A 288 -13.81 -22.35 -9.34
CA GLU A 288 -14.48 -23.65 -9.44
C GLU A 288 -15.82 -23.65 -8.70
N GLY A 289 -16.18 -22.55 -8.02
CA GLY A 289 -17.40 -22.40 -7.23
C GLY A 289 -17.29 -23.04 -5.83
N VAL A 290 -16.07 -23.34 -5.37
CA VAL A 290 -15.87 -23.88 -4.01
C VAL A 290 -15.82 -22.73 -3.02
N THR A 291 -16.71 -22.76 -2.04
CA THR A 291 -16.75 -21.77 -0.96
C THR A 291 -16.02 -22.26 0.27
N ARG A 292 -15.18 -21.40 0.85
CA ARG A 292 -14.46 -21.62 2.11
C ARG A 292 -14.76 -20.47 3.07
N SER A 293 -15.08 -20.80 4.32
CA SER A 293 -15.26 -19.80 5.38
C SER A 293 -13.95 -19.57 6.12
N PHE A 294 -13.66 -18.31 6.39
CA PHE A 294 -12.50 -17.88 7.15
C PHE A 294 -12.96 -17.31 8.49
N GLU A 295 -12.45 -17.91 9.56
CA GLU A 295 -12.81 -17.55 10.93
C GLU A 295 -11.78 -16.57 11.52
N THR A 296 -12.14 -15.99 12.67
CA THR A 296 -11.27 -15.14 13.47
C THR A 296 -9.99 -15.89 13.89
N ILE A 297 -8.85 -15.20 13.80
CA ILE A 297 -7.58 -15.61 14.40
C ILE A 297 -7.44 -14.86 15.73
N VAL A 298 -7.47 -15.57 16.86
CA VAL A 298 -7.54 -14.94 18.17
C VAL A 298 -6.17 -14.91 18.84
N LYS A 299 -5.51 -13.76 18.82
CA LYS A 299 -4.34 -13.44 19.64
C LYS A 299 -4.78 -13.00 21.04
N LYS A 300 -5.85 -12.25 21.14
CA LYS A 300 -6.47 -11.73 22.37
C LYS A 300 -7.94 -11.44 22.13
N TYR A 301 -8.74 -11.37 23.18
CA TYR A 301 -10.15 -11.00 23.11
C TYR A 301 -10.48 -9.95 24.17
N TYR A 302 -11.16 -8.89 23.76
CA TYR A 302 -11.64 -7.79 24.59
C TYR A 302 -13.15 -7.86 24.69
N ASP A 303 -13.66 -8.44 25.76
CA ASP A 303 -15.09 -8.59 26.05
C ASP A 303 -15.67 -7.39 26.82
N ASN A 304 -14.85 -6.36 27.03
CA ASN A 304 -15.25 -5.16 27.75
C ASN A 304 -15.90 -4.09 26.87
N PHE A 305 -15.80 -4.18 25.55
CA PHE A 305 -16.44 -3.21 24.64
C PHE A 305 -17.88 -3.63 24.35
N ASP A 306 -18.82 -3.12 25.17
CA ASP A 306 -20.25 -3.40 25.05
C ASP A 306 -20.89 -2.72 23.83
N GLN A 307 -20.31 -1.60 23.39
CA GLN A 307 -20.77 -0.81 22.26
C GLN A 307 -19.62 -0.43 21.33
N ILE A 308 -19.78 -0.73 20.05
CA ILE A 308 -18.81 -0.39 19.01
C ILE A 308 -19.50 0.45 17.94
N VAL A 309 -18.90 1.59 17.59
CA VAL A 309 -19.30 2.39 16.43
C VAL A 309 -18.15 2.37 15.44
N VAL A 310 -18.43 2.03 14.17
CA VAL A 310 -17.41 1.98 13.11
C VAL A 310 -17.68 3.11 12.12
N LEU A 311 -16.67 3.95 11.89
CA LEU A 311 -16.70 5.00 10.87
C LEU A 311 -16.19 4.45 9.54
N ILE A 312 -16.97 4.62 8.48
CA ILE A 312 -16.66 4.16 7.12
C ILE A 312 -16.95 5.25 6.10
N ASN A 313 -16.23 5.23 4.97
CA ASN A 313 -16.47 6.11 3.84
C ASN A 313 -16.23 5.40 2.49
N GLN A 314 -16.41 6.11 1.40
CA GLN A 314 -16.24 5.61 0.03
C GLN A 314 -14.84 5.07 -0.30
N ASN A 315 -13.81 5.41 0.50
CA ASN A 315 -12.44 4.95 0.36
C ASN A 315 -12.12 3.75 1.28
N THR A 316 -13.07 3.37 2.16
CA THR A 316 -12.98 2.12 2.95
C THR A 316 -13.11 0.94 2.00
N ALA A 317 -12.08 0.08 1.88
CA ALA A 317 -12.06 -0.98 0.88
C ALA A 317 -11.48 -2.31 1.40
N SER A 318 -11.83 -3.44 0.73
CA SER A 318 -11.20 -4.76 0.93
C SER A 318 -11.24 -5.23 2.40
N ALA A 319 -10.09 -5.48 3.06
CA ALA A 319 -10.00 -5.92 4.46
C ALA A 319 -10.74 -4.98 5.43
N ALA A 320 -10.78 -3.67 5.15
CA ALA A 320 -11.55 -2.72 5.94
C ALA A 320 -13.06 -2.93 5.78
N GLU A 321 -13.53 -3.31 4.59
CA GLU A 321 -14.93 -3.72 4.37
C GLU A 321 -15.25 -5.03 5.08
N VAL A 322 -14.30 -5.98 5.06
CA VAL A 322 -14.42 -7.25 5.78
C VAL A 322 -14.61 -7.01 7.27
N LEU A 323 -13.76 -6.19 7.92
CA LEU A 323 -13.93 -5.88 9.35
C LEU A 323 -15.25 -5.18 9.61
N SER A 324 -15.61 -4.18 8.79
CA SER A 324 -16.84 -3.41 8.95
C SER A 324 -18.07 -4.30 8.94
N ILE A 325 -18.21 -5.16 7.91
CA ILE A 325 -19.38 -6.01 7.78
C ILE A 325 -19.38 -7.17 8.79
N ALA A 326 -18.21 -7.72 9.13
CA ALA A 326 -18.09 -8.76 10.14
C ALA A 326 -18.51 -8.25 11.52
N LEU A 327 -18.08 -7.05 11.92
CA LEU A 327 -18.52 -6.42 13.17
C LEU A 327 -20.01 -6.11 13.14
N LYS A 328 -20.55 -5.57 12.04
CA LYS A 328 -21.97 -5.29 11.88
C LYS A 328 -22.85 -6.53 12.03
N GLU A 329 -22.44 -7.63 11.40
CA GLU A 329 -23.26 -8.86 11.36
C GLU A 329 -23.08 -9.74 12.58
N MET A 330 -21.89 -9.72 13.22
CA MET A 330 -21.52 -10.70 14.25
C MET A 330 -21.38 -10.12 15.67
N HIS A 331 -21.19 -8.79 15.82
CA HIS A 331 -21.15 -8.15 17.13
C HIS A 331 -22.55 -7.65 17.52
N PRO A 332 -23.05 -7.93 18.74
CA PRO A 332 -24.45 -7.62 19.12
C PRO A 332 -24.80 -6.13 19.13
N ASN A 333 -23.82 -5.28 19.40
CA ASN A 333 -24.01 -3.82 19.55
C ASN A 333 -22.97 -3.05 18.70
N CYS A 334 -22.89 -3.37 17.41
CA CYS A 334 -22.09 -2.61 16.46
C CYS A 334 -22.98 -1.77 15.55
N THR A 335 -22.60 -0.51 15.33
CA THR A 335 -23.30 0.43 14.43
C THR A 335 -22.29 1.03 13.45
N LEU A 336 -22.54 0.94 12.15
CA LEU A 336 -21.74 1.59 11.12
C LEU A 336 -22.29 3.01 10.84
N VAL A 337 -21.40 4.00 10.83
CA VAL A 337 -21.72 5.41 10.57
C VAL A 337 -20.84 5.93 9.44
N GLY A 338 -21.42 6.70 8.53
CA GLY A 338 -20.70 7.35 7.46
C GLY A 338 -21.32 7.16 6.09
N GLU A 339 -20.53 6.70 5.12
CA GLU A 339 -20.94 6.53 3.73
C GLU A 339 -20.69 5.10 3.26
N THR A 340 -21.40 4.70 2.19
CA THR A 340 -21.22 3.39 1.56
C THR A 340 -19.76 3.21 1.13
N THR A 341 -19.18 2.06 1.41
CA THR A 341 -17.78 1.74 1.13
C THR A 341 -17.52 1.48 -0.35
N TYR A 342 -16.26 1.25 -0.72
CA TYR A 342 -15.80 1.12 -2.10
C TYR A 342 -16.42 -0.06 -2.86
N GLY A 343 -16.58 -1.22 -2.22
CA GLY A 343 -17.15 -2.42 -2.86
C GLY A 343 -16.10 -3.31 -3.53
N LYS A 344 -14.91 -3.49 -2.94
CA LYS A 344 -13.91 -4.43 -3.42
C LYS A 344 -14.19 -5.83 -2.90
N GLY A 345 -15.07 -6.56 -3.59
CA GLY A 345 -15.50 -7.92 -3.23
C GLY A 345 -14.68 -9.04 -3.87
N VAL A 346 -13.40 -8.80 -4.21
CA VAL A 346 -12.49 -9.79 -4.79
C VAL A 346 -11.23 -9.94 -3.95
N VAL A 347 -10.66 -11.15 -3.99
CA VAL A 347 -9.41 -11.51 -3.30
C VAL A 347 -8.32 -11.75 -4.32
N GLN A 348 -7.11 -11.30 -4.04
CA GLN A 348 -5.92 -11.57 -4.83
C GLN A 348 -5.00 -12.54 -4.08
N SER A 349 -4.46 -13.51 -4.84
CA SER A 349 -3.38 -14.38 -4.38
C SER A 349 -2.06 -13.91 -5.02
N SER A 350 -0.99 -13.84 -4.22
CA SER A 350 0.35 -13.50 -4.70
C SER A 350 1.20 -14.75 -4.83
N PHE A 351 1.83 -14.92 -6.00
CA PHE A 351 2.75 -16.02 -6.31
C PHE A 351 4.13 -15.42 -6.53
N PHE A 352 5.06 -15.69 -5.61
CA PHE A 352 6.44 -15.21 -5.72
C PHE A 352 7.22 -16.09 -6.69
N LEU A 353 8.04 -15.45 -7.53
CA LEU A 353 8.92 -16.09 -8.50
C LEU A 353 10.35 -16.23 -7.95
N GLU A 354 11.21 -16.97 -8.65
CA GLU A 354 12.56 -17.28 -8.16
C GLU A 354 13.50 -16.06 -8.09
N ASP A 355 13.22 -15.03 -8.87
CA ASP A 355 13.94 -13.76 -8.93
C ASP A 355 13.44 -12.72 -7.89
N GLY A 356 12.44 -13.06 -7.09
CA GLY A 356 11.82 -12.18 -6.11
C GLY A 356 10.64 -11.37 -6.64
N SER A 357 10.40 -11.35 -7.94
CA SER A 357 9.20 -10.77 -8.53
C SER A 357 7.94 -11.56 -8.16
N ALA A 358 6.75 -11.02 -8.40
CA ALA A 358 5.50 -11.66 -8.03
C ALA A 358 4.40 -11.48 -9.07
N LEU A 359 3.56 -12.50 -9.18
CA LEU A 359 2.27 -12.42 -9.86
C LEU A 359 1.17 -12.31 -8.80
N LYS A 360 0.51 -11.17 -8.75
CA LYS A 360 -0.72 -10.96 -7.97
C LYS A 360 -1.91 -11.18 -8.90
N ILE A 361 -2.78 -12.15 -8.57
CA ILE A 361 -3.89 -12.57 -9.44
C ILE A 361 -5.19 -12.62 -8.66
N THR A 362 -6.27 -12.11 -9.24
CA THR A 362 -7.62 -12.22 -8.68
C THR A 362 -8.06 -13.68 -8.73
N SER A 363 -8.27 -14.29 -7.57
CA SER A 363 -8.47 -15.74 -7.42
C SER A 363 -9.88 -16.11 -6.95
N SER A 364 -10.58 -15.23 -6.22
CA SER A 364 -11.89 -15.52 -5.66
C SER A 364 -12.72 -14.26 -5.47
N TYR A 365 -14.05 -14.46 -5.32
CA TYR A 365 -14.96 -13.48 -4.75
C TYR A 365 -15.11 -13.74 -3.26
N TRP A 366 -15.34 -12.69 -2.48
CA TRP A 366 -15.68 -12.85 -1.09
C TRP A 366 -17.07 -12.27 -0.77
N THR A 367 -17.70 -12.81 0.26
CA THR A 367 -18.98 -12.38 0.82
C THR A 367 -18.87 -12.20 2.33
N SER A 368 -19.80 -11.46 2.92
CA SER A 368 -19.89 -11.28 4.37
C SER A 368 -20.07 -12.62 5.12
N PRO A 369 -19.94 -12.63 6.45
CA PRO A 369 -20.27 -13.82 7.27
C PRO A 369 -21.62 -14.43 6.94
N LEU A 370 -22.63 -13.62 6.71
CA LEU A 370 -24.01 -14.08 6.37
C LEU A 370 -24.22 -14.31 4.86
N GLY A 371 -23.17 -14.21 4.03
CA GLY A 371 -23.22 -14.50 2.60
C GLY A 371 -23.65 -13.32 1.71
N ASN A 372 -23.68 -12.10 2.22
CA ASN A 372 -24.01 -10.92 1.43
C ASN A 372 -22.84 -10.53 0.50
N SER A 373 -23.13 -10.29 -0.78
CA SER A 373 -22.12 -9.84 -1.74
C SER A 373 -21.80 -8.36 -1.52
N ILE A 374 -20.51 -8.04 -1.53
CA ILE A 374 -19.99 -6.67 -1.39
C ILE A 374 -19.49 -6.14 -2.73
N ASN A 375 -19.19 -7.02 -3.68
CA ASN A 375 -18.52 -6.65 -4.93
C ASN A 375 -19.32 -5.64 -5.74
N ASN A 376 -18.72 -4.47 -6.02
CA ASN A 376 -19.31 -3.31 -6.70
C ASN A 376 -20.56 -2.72 -6.02
N VAL A 377 -20.82 -3.11 -4.76
CA VAL A 377 -21.98 -2.63 -3.97
C VAL A 377 -21.51 -1.85 -2.74
N GLY A 378 -20.45 -2.35 -2.09
CA GLY A 378 -19.94 -1.81 -0.83
C GLY A 378 -20.77 -2.25 0.39
N VAL A 379 -20.31 -1.80 1.55
CA VAL A 379 -20.99 -1.98 2.83
C VAL A 379 -21.79 -0.71 3.14
N GLU A 380 -23.10 -0.86 3.28
CA GLU A 380 -23.99 0.25 3.65
C GLU A 380 -23.87 0.57 5.14
N PRO A 381 -23.64 1.83 5.54
CA PRO A 381 -23.70 2.22 6.94
C PRO A 381 -25.14 2.14 7.47
N ASP A 382 -25.29 1.92 8.78
CA ASP A 382 -26.60 1.96 9.45
C ASP A 382 -27.11 3.40 9.56
N ILE A 383 -26.18 4.35 9.70
CA ILE A 383 -26.47 5.78 9.76
C ILE A 383 -25.64 6.50 8.70
N LYS A 384 -26.33 6.98 7.65
CA LYS A 384 -25.68 7.74 6.57
C LYS A 384 -25.45 9.19 6.99
N ILE A 385 -24.19 9.56 7.11
CA ILE A 385 -23.73 10.91 7.40
C ILE A 385 -22.62 11.29 6.43
N LYS A 386 -22.78 12.42 5.76
CA LYS A 386 -21.74 13.02 4.92
C LYS A 386 -20.90 14.00 5.73
N GLN A 387 -19.66 14.12 5.33
CA GLN A 387 -18.80 15.21 5.77
C GLN A 387 -19.23 16.55 5.15
N ASP A 388 -18.59 17.62 5.58
CA ASP A 388 -18.80 18.92 4.94
C ASP A 388 -18.42 18.84 3.46
N PRO A 389 -19.14 19.55 2.56
CA PRO A 389 -18.86 19.52 1.11
C PRO A 389 -17.42 19.84 0.73
N ILE A 390 -16.70 20.65 1.49
CA ILE A 390 -15.30 21.01 1.19
C ILE A 390 -14.38 19.77 1.22
N ILE A 391 -14.68 18.78 2.06
CA ILE A 391 -13.87 17.56 2.23
C ILE A 391 -13.88 16.67 0.98
N TYR A 392 -14.89 16.82 0.13
CA TYR A 392 -15.02 16.05 -1.11
C TYR A 392 -14.47 16.78 -2.35
N GLN A 393 -13.99 18.00 -2.17
CA GLN A 393 -13.50 18.76 -3.32
C GLN A 393 -12.15 18.28 -3.81
N VAL A 394 -12.01 18.16 -5.12
CA VAL A 394 -10.70 18.03 -5.75
C VAL A 394 -10.10 19.44 -5.84
N VAL A 395 -9.06 19.67 -5.07
CA VAL A 395 -8.39 20.97 -5.01
C VAL A 395 -7.31 21.04 -6.09
N TYR A 396 -7.35 22.10 -6.89
CA TYR A 396 -6.33 22.41 -7.90
C TYR A 396 -5.57 23.66 -7.46
N SER A 397 -4.28 23.71 -7.76
CA SER A 397 -3.50 24.94 -7.57
C SER A 397 -4.06 26.04 -8.48
N MET A 398 -4.27 27.21 -7.91
CA MET A 398 -4.65 28.39 -8.68
C MET A 398 -3.39 29.01 -9.30
N PRO A 399 -3.38 29.32 -10.63
CA PRO A 399 -2.23 29.98 -11.26
C PRO A 399 -1.94 31.35 -10.63
N ASP A 400 -0.66 31.71 -10.45
CA ASP A 400 -0.24 32.96 -9.80
C ASP A 400 -0.73 34.24 -10.53
N GLU A 401 -0.96 34.14 -11.82
CA GLU A 401 -1.45 35.26 -12.65
C GLU A 401 -2.98 35.46 -12.58
N GLU A 402 -3.73 34.46 -12.08
CA GLU A 402 -5.19 34.55 -11.96
C GLU A 402 -5.58 35.34 -10.73
N LYS A 403 -6.60 36.20 -10.89
CA LYS A 403 -7.21 36.99 -9.82
C LYS A 403 -8.69 37.13 -10.08
N TYR A 404 -9.48 37.06 -9.02
CA TYR A 404 -10.93 37.18 -9.11
C TYR A 404 -11.40 38.31 -8.20
N GLU A 405 -12.32 39.09 -8.72
CA GLU A 405 -12.91 40.26 -8.09
C GLU A 405 -14.44 40.13 -8.09
N TYR A 406 -15.10 41.08 -7.46
CA TYR A 406 -16.57 41.17 -7.44
C TYR A 406 -17.17 40.98 -8.83
N ASP A 407 -18.28 40.22 -8.94
CA ASP A 407 -19.01 39.87 -10.16
C ASP A 407 -18.28 38.80 -11.02
N SER A 408 -17.17 38.18 -10.55
CA SER A 408 -16.50 37.07 -11.21
C SER A 408 -17.22 35.73 -10.89
N VAL A 409 -17.02 34.73 -11.79
CA VAL A 409 -17.49 33.34 -11.57
C VAL A 409 -16.33 32.39 -11.84
N SER A 410 -16.04 31.50 -10.87
CA SER A 410 -14.96 30.53 -10.98
C SER A 410 -15.15 29.36 -10.02
N SER A 411 -14.59 28.17 -10.37
CA SER A 411 -14.47 27.04 -9.44
C SER A 411 -13.56 27.36 -8.25
N TYR A 412 -12.56 28.22 -8.40
CA TYR A 412 -11.72 28.68 -7.29
C TYR A 412 -12.52 29.49 -6.26
N ILE A 413 -13.45 30.34 -6.72
CA ILE A 413 -14.38 31.04 -5.85
C ILE A 413 -15.28 30.03 -5.12
N GLN A 414 -15.86 29.06 -5.84
CA GLN A 414 -16.72 28.02 -5.24
C GLN A 414 -16.02 27.24 -4.13
N ILE A 415 -14.78 26.83 -4.37
CA ILE A 415 -14.00 26.08 -3.37
C ILE A 415 -13.66 26.99 -2.19
N SER A 416 -13.32 28.29 -2.41
CA SER A 416 -13.09 29.25 -1.33
C SER A 416 -14.36 29.55 -0.54
N GLU A 417 -15.54 29.65 -1.19
CA GLU A 417 -16.83 29.80 -0.49
C GLU A 417 -17.09 28.61 0.45
N LEU A 418 -16.89 27.38 -0.02
CA LEU A 418 -17.03 26.17 0.78
C LEU A 418 -16.05 26.16 1.97
N ALA A 419 -14.79 26.50 1.72
CA ALA A 419 -13.75 26.51 2.73
C ALA A 419 -13.99 27.61 3.79
N LEU A 420 -14.31 28.85 3.38
CA LEU A 420 -14.62 29.93 4.30
C LEU A 420 -15.87 29.63 5.14
N LYS A 421 -16.90 29.02 4.53
CA LYS A 421 -18.09 28.57 5.26
C LYS A 421 -17.74 27.51 6.29
N PHE A 422 -16.89 26.58 5.95
CA PHE A 422 -16.38 25.56 6.87
C PHE A 422 -15.59 26.17 8.03
N LEU A 423 -14.86 27.26 7.78
CA LEU A 423 -14.14 28.07 8.77
C LEU A 423 -15.03 29.05 9.54
N ASP A 424 -16.38 28.94 9.46
CA ASP A 424 -17.38 29.76 10.14
C ASP A 424 -17.43 31.23 9.71
N TYR A 425 -16.94 31.57 8.51
CA TYR A 425 -17.19 32.86 7.89
C TYR A 425 -18.61 32.92 7.31
N ASP A 426 -19.18 34.13 7.25
CA ASP A 426 -20.55 34.37 6.80
C ASP A 426 -20.63 34.27 5.27
N ILE A 427 -20.92 33.06 4.77
CA ILE A 427 -21.07 32.70 3.35
C ILE A 427 -22.50 32.19 3.15
N ASP A 428 -23.26 32.85 2.29
CA ASP A 428 -24.67 32.54 2.02
C ASP A 428 -24.86 31.62 0.80
N ARG A 429 -23.90 31.59 -0.13
CA ARG A 429 -23.92 30.75 -1.33
C ARG A 429 -22.60 30.01 -1.54
N THR A 430 -22.60 28.95 -2.36
CA THR A 430 -21.43 28.12 -2.68
C THR A 430 -21.47 27.66 -4.13
N ASP A 431 -21.73 28.57 -5.05
CA ASP A 431 -21.90 28.30 -6.48
C ASP A 431 -20.82 28.94 -7.36
N GLY A 432 -19.83 29.58 -6.74
CA GLY A 432 -18.67 30.15 -7.39
C GLY A 432 -18.88 31.54 -7.95
N TYR A 433 -19.90 32.27 -7.51
CA TYR A 433 -20.13 33.67 -7.90
C TYR A 433 -19.64 34.62 -6.80
N PHE A 434 -18.71 35.48 -7.14
CA PHE A 434 -18.11 36.47 -6.25
C PHE A 434 -19.12 37.60 -5.95
N ASP A 435 -19.92 37.46 -4.93
CA ASP A 435 -20.90 38.44 -4.47
C ASP A 435 -20.39 39.27 -3.28
N GLU A 436 -21.27 40.08 -2.69
CA GLU A 436 -20.95 40.98 -1.57
C GLU A 436 -20.66 40.16 -0.27
N ALA A 437 -21.32 39.03 -0.06
CA ALA A 437 -21.08 38.19 1.11
C ALA A 437 -19.69 37.55 1.04
N PHE A 438 -19.33 36.98 -0.11
CA PHE A 438 -17.99 36.42 -0.31
C PHE A 438 -16.90 37.50 -0.19
N LYS A 439 -17.09 38.67 -0.78
CA LYS A 439 -16.18 39.81 -0.64
C LYS A 439 -15.91 40.15 0.82
N ASN A 440 -16.97 40.30 1.61
CA ASN A 440 -16.86 40.67 3.03
C ASN A 440 -16.16 39.55 3.84
N ALA A 441 -16.47 38.28 3.57
CA ALA A 441 -15.82 37.13 4.19
C ALA A 441 -14.33 37.07 3.85
N LEU A 442 -13.96 37.28 2.56
CA LEU A 442 -12.60 37.31 2.09
C LEU A 442 -11.76 38.40 2.77
N VAL A 443 -12.27 39.62 2.82
CA VAL A 443 -11.62 40.74 3.50
C VAL A 443 -11.47 40.45 5.01
N LYS A 444 -12.52 39.94 5.64
CA LYS A 444 -12.47 39.56 7.05
C LYS A 444 -11.42 38.45 7.30
N TYR A 445 -11.39 37.42 6.45
CA TYR A 445 -10.38 36.38 6.53
C TYR A 445 -8.95 36.94 6.44
N LYS A 446 -8.66 37.84 5.50
CA LYS A 446 -7.35 38.49 5.38
C LYS A 446 -6.99 39.30 6.62
N VAL A 447 -7.96 40.01 7.24
CA VAL A 447 -7.75 40.76 8.48
C VAL A 447 -7.45 39.82 9.65
N ASP A 448 -8.26 38.77 9.82
CA ASP A 448 -8.14 37.81 10.92
C ASP A 448 -6.79 37.06 10.87
N ASN A 449 -6.26 36.83 9.67
CA ASN A 449 -5.00 36.12 9.42
C ASN A 449 -3.80 37.04 9.15
N ASN A 450 -3.92 38.33 9.42
CA ASN A 450 -2.83 39.32 9.35
C ASN A 450 -2.14 39.42 7.97
N PHE A 451 -2.88 39.32 6.88
CA PHE A 451 -2.33 39.53 5.55
C PHE A 451 -1.74 40.94 5.42
N GLU A 452 -0.61 41.08 4.72
CA GLU A 452 0.03 42.38 4.49
C GLU A 452 -0.85 43.29 3.61
N GLU A 453 -1.54 42.69 2.62
CA GLU A 453 -2.43 43.38 1.71
C GLU A 453 -3.90 43.00 1.95
N ILE A 454 -4.66 43.91 2.53
CA ILE A 454 -6.10 43.77 2.73
C ILE A 454 -6.84 44.38 1.54
N ASN A 455 -7.12 43.55 0.55
CA ASN A 455 -7.87 43.93 -0.65
C ASN A 455 -9.07 42.98 -0.86
N GLU A 456 -9.94 43.34 -1.83
CA GLU A 456 -11.16 42.58 -2.15
C GLU A 456 -10.93 41.56 -3.27
N VAL A 457 -9.68 41.10 -3.48
CA VAL A 457 -9.28 40.21 -4.58
C VAL A 457 -8.96 38.83 -4.05
N LEU A 458 -9.49 37.78 -4.67
CA LEU A 458 -9.04 36.40 -4.45
C LEU A 458 -7.88 36.14 -5.43
N ASP A 459 -6.68 36.07 -4.91
CA ASP A 459 -5.46 35.65 -5.61
C ASP A 459 -4.99 34.26 -5.17
N ALA A 460 -3.98 33.71 -5.84
CA ALA A 460 -3.48 32.37 -5.58
C ALA A 460 -3.03 32.17 -4.13
N GLY A 461 -2.32 33.14 -3.53
CA GLY A 461 -1.86 33.06 -2.14
C GLY A 461 -3.02 33.05 -1.16
N THR A 462 -4.03 33.89 -1.36
CA THR A 462 -5.22 33.94 -0.50
C THR A 462 -6.06 32.66 -0.65
N TYR A 463 -6.24 32.16 -1.87
CA TYR A 463 -6.93 30.90 -2.14
C TYR A 463 -6.27 29.73 -1.40
N GLN A 464 -4.96 29.63 -1.53
CA GLN A 464 -4.18 28.55 -0.91
C GLN A 464 -4.26 28.63 0.63
N ALA A 465 -4.12 29.82 1.22
CA ALA A 465 -4.21 30.00 2.67
C ALA A 465 -5.58 29.57 3.23
N ILE A 466 -6.68 29.96 2.57
CA ILE A 466 -8.04 29.56 2.95
C ILE A 466 -8.18 28.03 2.98
N LEU A 467 -7.65 27.34 1.97
CA LEU A 467 -7.70 25.89 1.87
C LEU A 467 -6.85 25.22 2.97
N SER A 468 -5.69 25.79 3.24
CA SER A 468 -4.78 25.31 4.26
C SER A 468 -5.42 25.32 5.63
N ASP A 469 -6.05 26.44 5.98
CA ASP A 469 -6.74 26.61 7.24
C ASP A 469 -7.94 25.66 7.36
N ALA A 470 -8.69 25.46 6.27
CA ALA A 470 -9.81 24.51 6.28
C ALA A 470 -9.34 23.05 6.46
N ILE A 471 -8.23 22.65 5.83
CA ILE A 471 -7.63 21.32 6.00
C ILE A 471 -7.10 21.16 7.43
N LEU A 472 -6.42 22.17 7.95
CA LEU A 472 -5.90 22.15 9.31
C LEU A 472 -7.05 22.03 10.32
N GLU A 473 -8.08 22.86 10.20
CA GLU A 473 -9.25 22.85 11.08
C GLU A 473 -9.95 21.48 11.09
N TYR A 474 -10.11 20.83 9.92
CA TYR A 474 -10.67 19.48 9.84
C TYR A 474 -9.83 18.44 10.58
N ASN A 475 -8.51 18.55 10.49
CA ASN A 475 -7.59 17.56 11.06
C ASN A 475 -7.38 17.72 12.57
N VAL A 476 -7.56 18.92 13.11
CA VAL A 476 -7.28 19.20 14.54
C VAL A 476 -8.55 19.44 15.38
N ASN A 477 -9.67 19.74 14.76
CA ASN A 477 -10.93 20.03 15.45
C ASN A 477 -11.98 18.94 15.22
N ASP A 478 -12.03 17.97 16.13
CA ASP A 478 -13.00 16.87 16.10
C ASP A 478 -14.47 17.35 15.95
N LEU A 479 -14.79 18.61 16.34
CA LEU A 479 -16.14 19.18 16.19
C LEU A 479 -16.53 19.44 14.72
N LYS A 480 -15.56 19.53 13.83
CA LYS A 480 -15.77 19.71 12.39
C LYS A 480 -15.93 18.38 11.63
N ASP A 481 -15.70 17.25 12.30
CA ASP A 481 -15.91 15.91 11.73
C ASP A 481 -17.36 15.44 12.02
N ASN A 482 -18.27 15.68 11.06
CA ASN A 482 -19.68 15.34 11.18
C ASN A 482 -19.93 13.86 11.51
N GLN A 483 -19.14 12.96 10.92
CA GLN A 483 -19.28 11.51 11.13
C GLN A 483 -18.80 11.11 12.52
N LEU A 484 -17.67 11.65 12.97
CA LEU A 484 -17.15 11.43 14.31
C LEU A 484 -18.11 12.01 15.38
N GLN A 485 -18.64 13.21 15.17
CA GLN A 485 -19.63 13.80 16.08
C GLN A 485 -20.88 12.92 16.22
N LYS A 486 -21.36 12.33 15.09
CA LYS A 486 -22.48 11.39 15.14
C LYS A 486 -22.15 10.10 15.89
N ALA A 487 -20.94 9.58 15.71
CA ALA A 487 -20.47 8.42 16.45
C ALA A 487 -20.38 8.70 17.97
N ILE A 488 -19.89 9.88 18.36
CA ILE A 488 -19.82 10.32 19.75
C ILE A 488 -21.23 10.46 20.36
N GLU A 489 -22.17 11.05 19.63
CA GLU A 489 -23.58 11.14 20.05
C GLU A 489 -24.16 9.76 20.34
N LEU A 490 -23.98 8.81 19.40
CA LEU A 490 -24.50 7.45 19.55
C LEU A 490 -23.87 6.69 20.71
N ILE A 491 -22.58 6.85 20.92
CA ILE A 491 -21.87 6.12 21.96
C ILE A 491 -22.17 6.69 23.36
N ARG A 492 -22.69 7.93 23.45
CA ARG A 492 -23.11 8.59 24.69
C ARG A 492 -24.60 8.43 24.99
N SER A 493 -25.42 8.01 24.01
CA SER A 493 -26.85 7.74 24.19
C SER A 493 -27.09 6.39 24.86
#